data_8e6747421a86684fc9074f38f9ce4b78
#
_entry.id   8e6747421a86684fc9074f38f9ce4b78
#
_cell.length_a   1.000
_cell.length_b   1.000
_cell.length_c   1.000
_cell.angle_alpha   90.00
_cell.angle_beta   90.00
_cell.angle_gamma   90.00
#
_symmetry.space_group_name_H-M   'P 1'
#
loop_
_entity.id
_entity.type
_entity.pdbx_description
1 polymer ?
#
loop_
_entity_poly.entity_id
_entity_poly.type
_entity_poly.pdbx_seq_one_letter_code
_entity_poly.pdbx_strand_id
1 'polypeptide(L)'
;DLHSFPTRRSSDLHIGTNIVHQMADGVAQMKIAADVLVPEDKKAVYAYLRRHIDLHLALFEQEINQAFDLVNELNTLNENFWPGLHYKSDSVEFNQDIHTLLPIYNQLNAASFKLTYSYSERIPPLIYIVLTLASWLLAVLVGFMNGFYEKRHYLVPLIYLVIVSLMMQAIRDIDNPYKGSVKPKYENLKNLRTLL
;
A
#
# COMPACT_ATOMS: atom_id res chain seq x y z
N ASP A 1 13.05 -0.13 -33.12
CA ASP A 1 12.07 0.27 -32.09
C ASP A 1 12.40 -0.34 -30.74
N LEU A 2 13.36 0.29 -30.03
CA LEU A 2 13.84 -0.10 -28.69
C LEU A 2 13.11 0.69 -27.56
N HIS A 3 11.89 1.15 -27.82
CA HIS A 3 11.17 2.08 -26.92
C HIS A 3 9.97 1.49 -26.18
N SER A 4 9.85 0.18 -26.04
CA SER A 4 8.66 -0.39 -25.35
C SER A 4 8.99 -1.43 -24.28
N PHE A 5 9.98 -1.18 -23.42
CA PHE A 5 9.97 -1.81 -22.10
C PHE A 5 9.46 -0.78 -21.08
N PRO A 6 8.16 -0.77 -20.76
CA PRO A 6 7.72 -0.12 -19.55
C PRO A 6 8.41 -0.85 -18.41
N THR A 7 9.36 -0.18 -17.78
CA THR A 7 10.01 -0.70 -16.59
C THR A 7 8.89 -1.01 -15.59
N ARG A 8 8.69 -2.29 -15.25
CA ARG A 8 7.70 -2.78 -14.27
C ARG A 8 7.67 -1.88 -13.02
N ARG A 9 8.80 -1.30 -12.69
CA ARG A 9 9.04 -0.40 -11.57
C ARG A 9 8.29 0.92 -11.62
N SER A 10 8.16 1.56 -12.79
CA SER A 10 7.33 2.77 -12.94
C SER A 10 5.85 2.42 -12.88
N SER A 11 5.48 1.23 -13.37
CA SER A 11 4.13 0.68 -13.30
C SER A 11 3.66 0.47 -11.87
N ASP A 12 4.45 -0.16 -11.01
CA ASP A 12 4.04 -0.50 -9.63
C ASP A 12 3.92 0.75 -8.74
N LEU A 13 4.81 1.73 -8.94
CA LEU A 13 4.73 3.02 -8.25
C LEU A 13 3.53 3.85 -8.72
N HIS A 14 3.24 3.81 -10.03
CA HIS A 14 2.04 4.43 -10.60
C HIS A 14 0.76 3.71 -10.13
N ILE A 15 0.78 2.39 -9.97
CA ILE A 15 -0.36 1.63 -9.46
C ILE A 15 -0.66 2.03 -8.02
N GLY A 16 0.33 2.06 -7.12
CA GLY A 16 0.13 2.46 -5.72
C GLY A 16 -0.39 3.90 -5.60
N THR A 17 0.18 4.84 -6.35
CA THR A 17 -0.27 6.24 -6.35
C THR A 17 -1.69 6.35 -6.93
N ASN A 18 -2.00 5.60 -7.98
CA ASN A 18 -3.33 5.59 -8.59
C ASN A 18 -4.41 5.02 -7.65
N ILE A 19 -4.09 3.98 -6.88
CA ILE A 19 -5.01 3.41 -5.89
C ILE A 19 -5.30 4.42 -4.77
N VAL A 20 -4.28 5.15 -4.28
CA VAL A 20 -4.46 6.22 -3.29
C VAL A 20 -5.35 7.34 -3.84
N HIS A 21 -5.20 7.71 -5.11
CA HIS A 21 -6.09 8.69 -5.76
C HIS A 21 -7.52 8.14 -5.88
N GLN A 22 -7.71 6.89 -6.31
CA GLN A 22 -9.03 6.27 -6.38
C GLN A 22 -9.73 6.22 -5.02
N MET A 23 -8.98 5.95 -3.96
CA MET A 23 -9.51 5.98 -2.59
C MET A 23 -9.89 7.41 -2.17
N ALA A 24 -9.05 8.40 -2.46
CA ALA A 24 -9.35 9.80 -2.19
C ALA A 24 -10.60 10.28 -2.94
N ASP A 25 -10.73 9.90 -4.21
CA ASP A 25 -11.92 10.21 -5.02
C ASP A 25 -13.18 9.53 -4.46
N GLY A 26 -13.08 8.27 -4.02
CA GLY A 26 -14.16 7.54 -3.36
C GLY A 26 -14.62 8.22 -2.06
N VAL A 27 -13.68 8.68 -1.23
CA VAL A 27 -13.97 9.45 -0.01
C VAL A 27 -14.68 10.76 -0.35
N ALA A 28 -14.18 11.50 -1.36
CA ALA A 28 -14.79 12.77 -1.77
C ALA A 28 -16.21 12.58 -2.31
N GLN A 29 -16.43 11.57 -3.15
CA GLN A 29 -17.75 11.24 -3.68
C GLN A 29 -18.72 10.81 -2.57
N MET A 30 -18.26 9.98 -1.62
CA MET A 30 -19.10 9.54 -0.52
C MET A 30 -19.46 10.68 0.44
N LYS A 31 -18.54 11.64 0.63
CA LYS A 31 -18.82 12.87 1.36
C LYS A 31 -19.94 13.68 0.70
N ILE A 32 -19.84 13.89 -0.63
CA ILE A 32 -20.87 14.64 -1.39
C ILE A 32 -22.22 13.92 -1.32
N ALA A 33 -22.23 12.60 -1.49
CA ALA A 33 -23.45 11.80 -1.36
C ALA A 33 -24.05 11.87 0.05
N ALA A 34 -23.22 11.94 1.09
CA ALA A 34 -23.69 12.10 2.46
C ALA A 34 -24.30 13.47 2.77
N ASP A 35 -23.99 14.50 1.98
CA ASP A 35 -24.52 15.85 2.23
C ASP A 35 -26.04 15.96 1.97
N VAL A 36 -26.62 15.05 1.21
CA VAL A 36 -28.05 14.99 0.93
C VAL A 36 -28.81 14.08 1.89
N LEU A 37 -28.13 13.33 2.77
CA LEU A 37 -28.73 12.44 3.75
C LEU A 37 -29.34 13.20 4.94
N VAL A 38 -30.18 12.50 5.70
CA VAL A 38 -30.67 13.01 6.99
C VAL A 38 -29.49 13.25 7.94
N PRO A 39 -29.57 14.23 8.86
CA PRO A 39 -28.43 14.67 9.68
C PRO A 39 -27.76 13.57 10.49
N GLU A 40 -28.52 12.56 10.94
CA GLU A 40 -28.01 11.43 11.72
C GLU A 40 -27.15 10.51 10.86
N ASP A 41 -27.63 10.13 9.68
CA ASP A 41 -26.91 9.27 8.74
C ASP A 41 -25.71 9.99 8.13
N LYS A 42 -25.84 11.27 7.81
CA LYS A 42 -24.73 12.12 7.42
C LYS A 42 -23.61 12.07 8.45
N LYS A 43 -23.92 12.22 9.75
CA LYS A 43 -22.95 12.14 10.84
C LYS A 43 -22.30 10.77 10.91
N ALA A 44 -23.07 9.70 10.72
CA ALA A 44 -22.54 8.32 10.71
C ALA A 44 -21.58 8.09 9.53
N VAL A 45 -21.93 8.56 8.33
CA VAL A 45 -21.05 8.45 7.15
C VAL A 45 -19.77 9.26 7.35
N TYR A 46 -19.84 10.47 7.88
CA TYR A 46 -18.64 11.27 8.17
C TYR A 46 -17.73 10.61 9.23
N ALA A 47 -18.32 10.02 10.26
CA ALA A 47 -17.57 9.28 11.28
C ALA A 47 -16.85 8.05 10.67
N TYR A 48 -17.55 7.31 9.82
CA TYR A 48 -16.97 6.19 9.05
C TYR A 48 -15.81 6.66 8.19
N LEU A 49 -16.00 7.71 7.38
CA LEU A 49 -14.95 8.22 6.48
C LEU A 49 -13.70 8.68 7.23
N ARG A 50 -13.89 9.39 8.36
CA ARG A 50 -12.75 9.78 9.23
C ARG A 50 -11.99 8.58 9.72
N ARG A 51 -12.70 7.58 10.29
CA ARG A 51 -12.06 6.39 10.83
C ARG A 51 -11.37 5.58 9.74
N HIS A 52 -12.01 5.46 8.58
CA HIS A 52 -11.45 4.79 7.41
C HIS A 52 -10.13 5.43 6.95
N ILE A 53 -10.08 6.76 6.83
CA ILE A 53 -8.85 7.49 6.49
C ILE A 53 -7.79 7.30 7.59
N ASP A 54 -8.17 7.42 8.87
CA ASP A 54 -7.23 7.30 10.00
C ASP A 54 -6.59 5.91 10.04
N LEU A 55 -7.36 4.85 9.80
CA LEU A 55 -6.83 3.50 9.73
C LEU A 55 -5.87 3.30 8.55
N HIS A 56 -6.19 3.85 7.38
CA HIS A 56 -5.27 3.80 6.24
C HIS A 56 -3.99 4.60 6.50
N LEU A 57 -4.07 5.80 7.07
CA LEU A 57 -2.90 6.58 7.43
C LEU A 57 -2.04 5.84 8.47
N ALA A 58 -2.67 5.19 9.45
CA ALA A 58 -1.98 4.36 10.43
C ALA A 58 -1.28 3.16 9.78
N LEU A 59 -1.93 2.47 8.83
CA LEU A 59 -1.33 1.38 8.05
C LEU A 59 -0.06 1.83 7.30
N PHE A 60 0.00 3.09 6.87
CA PHE A 60 1.17 3.64 6.19
C PHE A 60 2.32 4.00 7.12
N GLU A 61 2.06 4.24 8.38
CA GLU A 61 3.06 4.71 9.35
C GLU A 61 3.62 3.58 10.22
N GLN A 62 2.94 2.42 10.30
CA GLN A 62 3.26 1.38 11.28
C GLN A 62 4.06 0.19 10.73
N GLU A 63 4.71 -0.54 11.66
CA GLU A 63 5.42 -1.80 11.39
C GLU A 63 4.45 -2.96 11.19
N ILE A 64 4.91 -4.01 10.50
CA ILE A 64 4.12 -5.16 10.00
C ILE A 64 3.27 -5.84 11.08
N ASN A 65 3.79 -5.96 12.30
CA ASN A 65 3.12 -6.71 13.36
C ASN A 65 1.81 -6.04 13.81
N GLN A 66 1.70 -4.71 13.63
CA GLN A 66 0.50 -3.95 13.95
C GLN A 66 -0.43 -3.76 12.74
N ALA A 67 0.08 -4.02 11.52
CA ALA A 67 -0.72 -3.90 10.31
C ALA A 67 -1.87 -4.90 10.26
N PHE A 68 -1.69 -6.10 10.82
CA PHE A 68 -2.74 -7.12 10.86
C PHE A 68 -3.95 -6.69 11.71
N ASP A 69 -3.69 -6.09 12.87
CA ASP A 69 -4.75 -5.59 13.76
C ASP A 69 -5.52 -4.43 13.11
N LEU A 70 -4.81 -3.53 12.43
CA LEU A 70 -5.41 -2.42 11.69
C LEU A 70 -6.27 -2.90 10.51
N VAL A 71 -5.84 -3.94 9.80
CA VAL A 71 -6.63 -4.55 8.72
C VAL A 71 -7.91 -5.18 9.27
N ASN A 72 -7.83 -5.88 10.40
CA ASN A 72 -9.00 -6.44 11.05
C ASN A 72 -9.95 -5.34 11.53
N GLU A 73 -9.43 -4.25 12.07
CA GLU A 73 -10.25 -3.11 12.48
C GLU A 73 -10.92 -2.45 11.26
N LEU A 74 -10.22 -2.32 10.13
CA LEU A 74 -10.77 -1.80 8.88
C LEU A 74 -11.91 -2.69 8.36
N ASN A 75 -11.73 -4.02 8.40
CA ASN A 75 -12.77 -4.96 8.02
C ASN A 75 -14.01 -4.83 8.93
N THR A 76 -13.79 -4.76 10.24
CA THR A 76 -14.87 -4.57 11.22
C THR A 76 -15.60 -3.24 11.00
N LEU A 77 -14.87 -2.17 10.68
CA LEU A 77 -15.46 -0.87 10.35
C LEU A 77 -16.34 -0.97 9.10
N ASN A 78 -15.89 -1.69 8.08
CA ASN A 78 -16.64 -1.87 6.85
C ASN A 78 -17.90 -2.75 7.06
N GLU A 79 -17.80 -3.82 7.84
CA GLU A 79 -18.93 -4.71 8.17
C GLU A 79 -20.02 -3.97 8.95
N ASN A 80 -19.62 -3.07 9.85
CA ASN A 80 -20.55 -2.32 10.70
C ASN A 80 -21.11 -1.05 10.04
N PHE A 81 -20.67 -0.69 8.83
CA PHE A 81 -21.10 0.53 8.17
C PHE A 81 -22.61 0.56 7.92
N TRP A 82 -23.16 -0.45 7.24
CA TRP A 82 -24.59 -0.51 6.90
C TRP A 82 -25.49 -0.66 8.12
N PRO A 83 -25.19 -1.55 9.11
CA PRO A 83 -25.95 -1.63 10.34
C PRO A 83 -25.92 -0.35 11.20
N GLY A 84 -24.89 0.49 11.00
CA GLY A 84 -24.70 1.76 11.71
C GLY A 84 -25.53 2.92 11.18
N LEU A 85 -26.13 2.81 9.98
CA LEU A 85 -27.04 3.81 9.44
C LEU A 85 -28.43 3.66 10.07
N HIS A 86 -29.05 4.78 10.45
CA HIS A 86 -30.35 4.79 11.13
C HIS A 86 -31.50 4.57 10.14
N TYR A 87 -31.74 3.34 9.83
CA TYR A 87 -32.80 2.94 8.93
C TYR A 87 -34.21 3.14 9.50
N LYS A 88 -35.04 3.80 8.76
CA LYS A 88 -36.46 3.43 8.69
C LYS A 88 -36.67 2.65 7.38
N SER A 89 -36.66 1.34 7.46
CA SER A 89 -36.56 0.39 6.34
C SER A 89 -37.69 0.45 5.31
N ASP A 90 -38.72 1.25 5.50
CA ASP A 90 -39.94 1.27 4.68
C ASP A 90 -40.15 2.56 3.89
N SER A 91 -39.22 3.53 3.87
CA SER A 91 -39.40 4.75 3.10
C SER A 91 -38.80 4.65 1.69
N VAL A 92 -39.53 5.16 0.70
CA VAL A 92 -39.09 5.27 -0.71
C VAL A 92 -37.79 6.07 -0.83
N GLU A 93 -37.63 7.10 0.02
CA GLU A 93 -36.45 7.95 0.09
C GLU A 93 -35.21 7.16 0.44
N PHE A 94 -35.31 6.23 1.38
CA PHE A 94 -34.21 5.37 1.79
C PHE A 94 -33.68 4.49 0.65
N ASN A 95 -34.54 3.90 -0.16
CA ASN A 95 -34.13 3.10 -1.30
C ASN A 95 -33.31 3.93 -2.31
N GLN A 96 -33.64 5.20 -2.45
CA GLN A 96 -32.92 6.12 -3.34
C GLN A 96 -31.53 6.47 -2.78
N ASP A 97 -31.43 6.69 -1.47
CA ASP A 97 -30.17 7.00 -0.79
C ASP A 97 -29.20 5.79 -0.85
N ILE A 98 -29.70 4.58 -0.62
CA ILE A 98 -28.90 3.36 -0.79
C ILE A 98 -28.43 3.21 -2.23
N HIS A 99 -29.30 3.38 -3.20
CA HIS A 99 -28.92 3.27 -4.61
C HIS A 99 -27.82 4.26 -4.99
N THR A 100 -27.73 5.39 -4.32
CA THR A 100 -26.68 6.40 -4.52
C THR A 100 -25.40 6.05 -3.78
N LEU A 101 -25.49 5.63 -2.50
CA LEU A 101 -24.33 5.37 -1.64
C LEU A 101 -23.65 4.03 -1.95
N LEU A 102 -24.42 2.99 -2.27
CA LEU A 102 -23.91 1.63 -2.44
C LEU A 102 -22.80 1.50 -3.50
N PRO A 103 -22.95 2.06 -4.73
CA PRO A 103 -21.89 2.00 -5.72
C PRO A 103 -20.63 2.76 -5.30
N ILE A 104 -20.79 3.92 -4.64
CA ILE A 104 -19.67 4.73 -4.15
C ILE A 104 -18.94 4.00 -3.02
N TYR A 105 -19.68 3.44 -2.09
CA TYR A 105 -19.13 2.61 -1.00
C TYR A 105 -18.36 1.40 -1.56
N ASN A 106 -18.94 0.67 -2.51
CA ASN A 106 -18.29 -0.48 -3.13
C ASN A 106 -17.00 -0.07 -3.85
N GLN A 107 -16.99 1.07 -4.52
CA GLN A 107 -15.80 1.59 -5.19
C GLN A 107 -14.71 1.96 -4.16
N LEU A 108 -15.08 2.66 -3.07
CA LEU A 108 -14.17 3.00 -1.98
C LEU A 108 -13.59 1.74 -1.33
N ASN A 109 -14.44 0.77 -1.03
CA ASN A 109 -14.02 -0.51 -0.46
C ASN A 109 -13.09 -1.29 -1.39
N ALA A 110 -13.40 -1.35 -2.67
CA ALA A 110 -12.54 -2.01 -3.64
C ALA A 110 -11.15 -1.34 -3.75
N ALA A 111 -11.08 -0.01 -3.70
CA ALA A 111 -9.83 0.72 -3.67
C ALA A 111 -9.07 0.46 -2.36
N SER A 112 -9.78 0.45 -1.23
CA SER A 112 -9.23 0.13 0.09
C SER A 112 -8.63 -1.28 0.15
N PHE A 113 -9.34 -2.30 -0.34
CA PHE A 113 -8.84 -3.66 -0.41
C PHE A 113 -7.61 -3.79 -1.32
N LYS A 114 -7.64 -3.17 -2.51
CA LYS A 114 -6.48 -3.16 -3.41
C LYS A 114 -5.26 -2.54 -2.74
N LEU A 115 -5.46 -1.44 -2.02
CA LEU A 115 -4.40 -0.76 -1.29
C LEU A 115 -3.83 -1.68 -0.19
N THR A 116 -4.68 -2.23 0.65
CA THR A 116 -4.29 -3.15 1.73
C THR A 116 -3.56 -4.39 1.17
N TYR A 117 -4.07 -4.96 0.07
CA TYR A 117 -3.46 -6.12 -0.58
C TYR A 117 -2.08 -5.79 -1.17
N SER A 118 -1.93 -4.63 -1.80
CA SER A 118 -0.63 -4.19 -2.34
C SER A 118 0.45 -4.01 -1.27
N TYR A 119 0.06 -3.76 -0.02
CA TYR A 119 0.98 -3.70 1.12
C TYR A 119 1.31 -5.09 1.70
N SER A 120 0.46 -6.09 1.50
CA SER A 120 0.72 -7.45 1.96
C SER A 120 1.56 -8.27 0.97
N GLU A 121 1.58 -7.88 -0.31
CA GLU A 121 2.40 -8.52 -1.34
C GLU A 121 3.87 -8.12 -1.18
N ARG A 122 4.62 -8.98 -0.47
CA ARG A 122 6.07 -8.84 -0.27
C ARG A 122 6.81 -9.86 -1.11
N ILE A 123 8.07 -9.54 -1.37
CA ILE A 123 8.99 -10.52 -1.96
C ILE A 123 9.08 -11.71 -0.99
N PRO A 124 8.78 -12.94 -1.46
CA PRO A 124 8.88 -14.12 -0.61
C PRO A 124 10.26 -14.22 0.05
N PRO A 125 10.36 -14.52 1.36
CA PRO A 125 11.64 -14.63 2.06
C PRO A 125 12.61 -15.61 1.39
N LEU A 126 12.08 -16.60 0.67
CA LEU A 126 12.86 -17.56 -0.11
C LEU A 126 13.75 -16.87 -1.15
N ILE A 127 13.25 -15.80 -1.81
CA ILE A 127 14.03 -15.06 -2.82
C ILE A 127 15.23 -14.39 -2.17
N TYR A 128 15.09 -13.81 -0.98
CA TYR A 128 16.22 -13.25 -0.23
C TYR A 128 17.26 -14.31 0.13
N ILE A 129 16.80 -15.49 0.57
CA ILE A 129 17.68 -16.60 0.92
C ILE A 129 18.47 -17.05 -0.33
N VAL A 130 17.78 -17.26 -1.45
CA VAL A 130 18.42 -17.67 -2.71
C VAL A 130 19.42 -16.64 -3.21
N LEU A 131 19.07 -15.35 -3.20
CA LEU A 131 19.98 -14.27 -3.61
C LEU A 131 21.20 -14.17 -2.70
N THR A 132 21.01 -14.31 -1.38
CA THR A 132 22.11 -14.29 -0.41
C THR A 132 23.05 -15.48 -0.65
N LEU A 133 22.49 -16.67 -0.83
CA LEU A 133 23.25 -17.89 -1.05
C LEU A 133 24.03 -17.85 -2.38
N ALA A 134 23.39 -17.37 -3.46
CA ALA A 134 24.04 -17.15 -4.74
C ALA A 134 25.20 -16.13 -4.63
N SER A 135 24.97 -15.04 -3.88
CA SER A 135 26.01 -14.03 -3.64
C SER A 135 27.19 -14.60 -2.86
N TRP A 136 26.95 -15.47 -1.88
CA TRP A 136 28.00 -16.16 -1.13
C TRP A 136 28.81 -17.12 -2.02
N LEU A 137 28.13 -17.91 -2.83
CA LEU A 137 28.82 -18.83 -3.78
C LEU A 137 29.69 -18.05 -4.76
N LEU A 138 29.21 -16.93 -5.29
CA LEU A 138 30.00 -16.08 -6.16
C LEU A 138 31.19 -15.45 -5.42
N ALA A 139 31.03 -15.04 -4.15
CA ALA A 139 32.14 -14.51 -3.35
C ALA A 139 33.23 -15.55 -3.13
N VAL A 140 32.87 -16.83 -2.87
CA VAL A 140 33.80 -17.94 -2.76
C VAL A 140 34.53 -18.16 -4.07
N LEU A 141 33.83 -18.15 -5.21
CA LEU A 141 34.43 -18.30 -6.54
C LEU A 141 35.44 -17.18 -6.85
N VAL A 142 35.05 -15.92 -6.59
CA VAL A 142 35.94 -14.75 -6.79
C VAL A 142 37.17 -14.86 -5.89
N GLY A 143 36.99 -15.25 -4.61
CA GLY A 143 38.08 -15.46 -3.68
C GLY A 143 39.02 -16.58 -4.12
N PHE A 144 38.46 -17.70 -4.57
CA PHE A 144 39.21 -18.86 -5.08
C PHE A 144 40.04 -18.49 -6.32
N MET A 145 39.41 -17.85 -7.31
CA MET A 145 40.14 -17.41 -8.51
C MET A 145 41.26 -16.42 -8.18
N ASN A 146 41.04 -15.51 -7.24
CA ASN A 146 42.06 -14.53 -6.82
C ASN A 146 43.25 -15.23 -6.10
N GLY A 147 43.03 -16.42 -5.52
CA GLY A 147 44.05 -17.22 -4.88
C GLY A 147 45.04 -17.86 -5.84
N PHE A 148 44.68 -18.06 -7.13
CA PHE A 148 45.57 -18.63 -8.15
C PHE A 148 46.56 -17.64 -8.77
N TYR A 149 46.34 -16.34 -8.56
CA TYR A 149 47.24 -15.32 -9.09
C TYR A 149 48.40 -15.07 -8.14
N GLU A 150 49.62 -15.04 -8.66
CA GLU A 150 50.84 -14.74 -7.89
C GLU A 150 50.76 -13.33 -7.23
N LYS A 151 50.13 -12.38 -7.89
CA LYS A 151 49.80 -11.06 -7.32
C LYS A 151 48.36 -11.00 -6.89
N ARG A 152 48.13 -10.96 -5.58
CA ARG A 152 46.78 -10.86 -4.99
C ARG A 152 46.16 -9.50 -5.27
N HIS A 153 45.09 -9.48 -6.01
CA HIS A 153 44.35 -8.27 -6.33
C HIS A 153 43.13 -8.12 -5.38
N TYR A 154 43.35 -7.51 -4.22
CA TYR A 154 42.25 -7.29 -3.23
C TYR A 154 41.15 -6.37 -3.69
N LEU A 155 41.43 -5.57 -4.74
CA LEU A 155 40.47 -4.58 -5.26
C LEU A 155 39.24 -5.26 -5.89
N VAL A 156 39.41 -6.40 -6.57
CA VAL A 156 38.32 -7.12 -7.24
C VAL A 156 37.29 -7.68 -6.24
N PRO A 157 37.70 -8.44 -5.20
CA PRO A 157 36.77 -8.90 -4.16
C PRO A 157 36.10 -7.74 -3.41
N LEU A 158 36.82 -6.63 -3.18
CA LEU A 158 36.27 -5.45 -2.51
C LEU A 158 35.15 -4.80 -3.34
N ILE A 159 35.40 -4.58 -4.64
CA ILE A 159 34.38 -4.03 -5.54
C ILE A 159 33.16 -4.95 -5.60
N TYR A 160 33.38 -6.27 -5.71
CA TYR A 160 32.29 -7.24 -5.70
C TYR A 160 31.43 -7.12 -4.44
N LEU A 161 32.06 -7.07 -3.26
CA LEU A 161 31.37 -6.94 -1.98
C LEU A 161 30.53 -5.66 -1.90
N VAL A 162 31.07 -4.55 -2.38
CA VAL A 162 30.35 -3.27 -2.43
C VAL A 162 29.14 -3.36 -3.34
N ILE A 163 29.29 -3.92 -4.55
CA ILE A 163 28.19 -4.05 -5.51
C ILE A 163 27.08 -4.93 -4.94
N VAL A 164 27.41 -6.09 -4.38
CA VAL A 164 26.43 -7.00 -3.78
C VAL A 164 25.71 -6.36 -2.60
N SER A 165 26.43 -5.65 -1.73
CA SER A 165 25.84 -4.93 -0.60
C SER A 165 24.86 -3.86 -1.06
N LEU A 166 25.22 -3.08 -2.08
CA LEU A 166 24.34 -2.06 -2.65
C LEU A 166 23.09 -2.68 -3.30
N MET A 167 23.25 -3.80 -4.02
CA MET A 167 22.12 -4.52 -4.62
C MET A 167 21.15 -5.05 -3.55
N MET A 168 21.69 -5.69 -2.50
CA MET A 168 20.87 -6.21 -1.41
C MET A 168 20.15 -5.09 -0.65
N GLN A 169 20.83 -3.96 -0.44
CA GLN A 169 20.23 -2.79 0.16
C GLN A 169 19.12 -2.20 -0.72
N ALA A 170 19.33 -2.09 -2.03
CA ALA A 170 18.33 -1.63 -2.97
C ALA A 170 17.09 -2.54 -3.01
N ILE A 171 17.28 -3.86 -3.03
CA ILE A 171 16.18 -4.83 -2.99
C ILE A 171 15.39 -4.66 -1.70
N ARG A 172 16.07 -4.52 -0.56
CA ARG A 172 15.44 -4.35 0.75
C ARG A 172 14.70 -3.02 0.88
N ASP A 173 15.21 -1.96 0.25
CA ASP A 173 14.57 -0.65 0.22
C ASP A 173 13.27 -0.67 -0.61
N ILE A 174 13.25 -1.46 -1.69
CA ILE A 174 12.07 -1.63 -2.54
C ILE A 174 11.01 -2.49 -1.88
N ASP A 175 11.41 -3.54 -1.18
CA ASP A 175 10.51 -4.49 -0.52
C ASP A 175 9.86 -3.88 0.74
N ASN A 176 10.39 -2.79 1.26
CA ASN A 176 9.84 -2.12 2.43
C ASN A 176 9.22 -0.76 2.08
N PRO A 177 7.92 -0.72 1.72
CA PRO A 177 7.24 0.52 1.33
C PRO A 177 7.13 1.53 2.48
N TYR A 178 7.32 1.09 3.74
CA TYR A 178 7.22 1.95 4.93
C TYR A 178 8.51 2.68 5.28
N LYS A 179 9.67 2.01 5.07
CA LYS A 179 11.01 2.53 5.40
C LYS A 179 11.82 2.90 4.15
N GLY A 180 11.32 2.56 2.95
CA GLY A 180 11.98 2.83 1.68
C GLY A 180 12.01 4.30 1.33
N SER A 181 12.99 4.69 0.49
CA SER A 181 13.15 6.07 0.01
C SER A 181 12.00 6.53 -0.87
N VAL A 182 11.21 5.59 -1.40
CA VAL A 182 10.09 5.85 -2.31
C VAL A 182 8.78 5.60 -1.58
N LYS A 183 8.18 6.68 -1.05
CA LYS A 183 6.86 6.62 -0.38
C LYS A 183 5.78 7.18 -1.30
N PRO A 184 4.60 6.52 -1.39
CA PRO A 184 3.43 7.12 -2.04
C PRO A 184 3.05 8.43 -1.35
N LYS A 185 2.57 9.41 -2.12
CA LYS A 185 2.15 10.70 -1.57
C LYS A 185 0.74 10.57 -0.96
N TYR A 186 0.65 10.62 0.36
CA TYR A 186 -0.63 10.57 1.11
C TYR A 186 -1.20 11.94 1.44
N GLU A 187 -0.63 13.01 0.91
CA GLU A 187 -1.07 14.39 1.17
C GLU A 187 -2.55 14.59 0.85
N ASN A 188 -3.04 13.97 -0.23
CA ASN A 188 -4.45 14.07 -0.61
C ASN A 188 -5.39 13.47 0.45
N LEU A 189 -5.02 12.33 1.05
CA LEU A 189 -5.81 11.72 2.12
C LEU A 189 -5.75 12.56 3.41
N LYS A 190 -4.58 13.12 3.75
CA LYS A 190 -4.44 14.02 4.90
C LYS A 190 -5.29 15.28 4.72
N ASN A 191 -5.31 15.87 3.53
CA ASN A 191 -6.13 17.03 3.23
C ASN A 191 -7.63 16.71 3.31
N LEU A 192 -8.07 15.56 2.80
CA LEU A 192 -9.47 15.13 2.91
C LEU A 192 -9.90 14.92 4.36
N ARG A 193 -9.01 14.37 5.21
CA ARG A 193 -9.29 14.22 6.64
C ARG A 193 -9.63 15.55 7.32
N THR A 194 -8.96 16.64 6.93
CA THR A 194 -9.22 17.98 7.51
C THR A 194 -10.53 18.60 7.03
N LEU A 195 -11.10 18.09 5.93
CA LEU A 195 -12.35 18.56 5.35
C LEU A 195 -13.60 17.78 5.82
N LEU A 196 -13.39 16.66 6.53
CA LEU A 196 -14.42 15.83 7.16
C LEU A 196 -14.62 16.23 8.63
#